data_bd0a66b174f9baebd9fe936d142fb0ed
#
_entry.id   bd0a66b174f9baebd9fe936d142fb0ed
#
_cell.length_a   1.000
_cell.length_b   1.000
_cell.length_c   1.000
_cell.angle_alpha   90.00
_cell.angle_beta   90.00
_cell.angle_gamma   90.00
#
_symmetry.space_group_name_H-M   'P 1'
#
loop_
_entity.id
_entity.type
_entity.pdbx_description
1 polymer ?
#
loop_
_entity_poly.entity_id
_entity_poly.type
_entity_poly.pdbx_seq_one_letter_code
_entity_poly.pdbx_strand_id
1 'polypeptide(L)'
;RRQRQMCIRDSNNYAKNNLLPSPVRKKYTENHILQLILIYYMKSFLSISDIETMLKPLTQHFWDENSSPNFAEIYSKIFSYADNGIKPLADDLRHKFETSKETFSCDDDEQDSYLQLFTFLCMTIYDIYMKKQVVTGVIDELKRRQDASDERAKAAEKEKREERKRK
;
A
#
# COMPACT_ATOMS: atom_id res chain seq x y z
N ARG A 1 16.56 -5.65 15.05
CA ARG A 1 16.49 -5.43 13.58
C ARG A 1 16.01 -6.71 12.91
N ARG A 2 14.69 -6.84 12.70
CA ARG A 2 14.16 -7.87 11.79
C ARG A 2 14.06 -7.23 10.40
N GLN A 3 15.18 -7.06 9.71
CA GLN A 3 15.20 -6.80 8.27
C GLN A 3 14.80 -8.11 7.58
N ARG A 4 13.54 -8.21 7.11
CA ARG A 4 13.18 -9.25 6.14
C ARG A 4 13.89 -8.90 4.84
N GLN A 5 14.97 -9.60 4.56
CA GLN A 5 15.62 -9.54 3.27
C GLN A 5 14.60 -9.94 2.19
N MET A 6 14.46 -9.11 1.19
CA MET A 6 13.65 -9.39 0.00
C MET A 6 14.42 -10.42 -0.84
N CYS A 7 13.99 -11.69 -0.75
CA CYS A 7 14.62 -12.77 -1.50
C CYS A 7 14.21 -12.73 -2.98
N ILE A 8 15.13 -13.14 -3.89
CA ILE A 8 14.84 -13.40 -5.31
C ILE A 8 13.66 -14.38 -5.47
N ARG A 9 13.45 -15.28 -4.50
CA ARG A 9 12.28 -16.16 -4.42
C ARG A 9 10.96 -15.38 -4.26
N ASP A 10 10.97 -14.27 -3.54
CA ASP A 10 9.78 -13.43 -3.33
C ASP A 10 9.41 -12.71 -4.63
N SER A 11 10.37 -12.19 -5.39
CA SER A 11 10.09 -11.52 -6.67
C SER A 11 9.52 -12.47 -7.73
N ASN A 12 9.96 -13.73 -7.76
CA ASN A 12 9.36 -14.77 -8.61
C ASN A 12 7.92 -15.10 -8.18
N ASN A 13 7.63 -15.09 -6.87
CA ASN A 13 6.28 -15.28 -6.37
C ASN A 13 5.37 -14.08 -6.71
N TYR A 14 5.89 -12.87 -6.70
CA TYR A 14 5.13 -11.68 -7.09
C TYR A 14 4.77 -11.69 -8.58
N ALA A 15 5.67 -12.16 -9.45
CA ALA A 15 5.36 -12.34 -10.87
C ALA A 15 4.29 -13.42 -11.08
N LYS A 16 4.32 -14.52 -10.34
CA LYS A 16 3.31 -15.59 -10.40
C LYS A 16 1.92 -15.12 -9.90
N ASN A 17 1.88 -14.20 -8.95
CA ASN A 17 0.65 -13.65 -8.39
C ASN A 17 0.22 -12.34 -9.08
N ASN A 18 0.67 -12.07 -10.30
CA ASN A 18 0.35 -10.85 -11.06
C ASN A 18 0.68 -9.52 -10.36
N LEU A 19 1.47 -9.57 -9.29
CA LEU A 19 1.92 -8.38 -8.56
C LEU A 19 3.07 -7.66 -9.24
N LEU A 20 3.73 -8.30 -10.18
CA LEU A 20 4.86 -7.77 -10.92
C LEU A 20 4.79 -8.29 -12.36
N PRO A 21 4.86 -7.44 -13.37
CA PRO A 21 5.00 -7.89 -14.76
C PRO A 21 6.21 -8.78 -14.95
N SER A 22 6.14 -9.66 -15.93
CA SER A 22 7.26 -10.55 -16.23
C SER A 22 8.47 -9.76 -16.74
N PRO A 23 9.69 -10.04 -16.26
CA PRO A 23 10.88 -9.33 -16.71
C PRO A 23 11.15 -9.56 -18.20
N VAL A 24 11.48 -8.50 -18.93
CA VAL A 24 11.79 -8.55 -20.36
C VAL A 24 13.18 -9.16 -20.54
N ARG A 25 13.26 -10.27 -21.27
CA ARG A 25 14.55 -11.00 -21.51
C ARG A 25 15.31 -11.30 -20.21
N LYS A 26 14.59 -11.66 -19.13
CA LYS A 26 15.14 -11.93 -17.78
C LYS A 26 15.80 -10.71 -17.11
N LYS A 27 15.54 -9.50 -17.57
CA LYS A 27 16.03 -8.26 -16.98
C LYS A 27 14.88 -7.46 -16.35
N TYR A 28 15.12 -6.97 -15.15
CA TYR A 28 14.23 -6.01 -14.49
C TYR A 28 14.51 -4.60 -15.00
N THR A 29 13.45 -3.86 -15.31
CA THR A 29 13.51 -2.44 -15.66
C THR A 29 13.39 -1.59 -14.38
N GLU A 30 13.56 -0.28 -14.51
CA GLU A 30 13.36 0.66 -13.42
C GLU A 30 11.97 0.49 -12.78
N ASN A 31 10.90 0.42 -13.59
CA ASN A 31 9.53 0.22 -13.11
C ASN A 31 9.37 -1.05 -12.26
N HIS A 32 10.05 -2.14 -12.59
CA HIS A 32 10.05 -3.34 -11.75
C HIS A 32 10.65 -3.08 -10.36
N ILE A 33 11.75 -2.32 -10.29
CA ILE A 33 12.40 -1.99 -9.02
C ILE A 33 11.48 -1.09 -8.18
N LEU A 34 10.90 -0.05 -8.78
CA LEU A 34 9.98 0.85 -8.12
C LEU A 34 8.76 0.12 -7.55
N GLN A 35 8.18 -0.81 -8.34
CA GLN A 35 7.06 -1.62 -7.88
C GLN A 35 7.44 -2.59 -6.77
N LEU A 36 8.62 -3.18 -6.81
CA LEU A 36 9.12 -4.02 -5.73
C LEU A 36 9.30 -3.23 -4.42
N ILE A 37 9.72 -1.97 -4.50
CA ILE A 37 9.80 -1.08 -3.33
C ILE A 37 8.41 -0.82 -2.76
N LEU A 38 7.40 -0.53 -3.60
CA LEU A 38 6.01 -0.37 -3.15
C LEU A 38 5.49 -1.63 -2.47
N ILE A 39 5.66 -2.80 -3.08
CA ILE A 39 5.27 -4.09 -2.50
C ILE A 39 5.95 -4.31 -1.15
N TYR A 40 7.24 -3.99 -1.03
CA TYR A 40 8.00 -4.13 0.21
C TYR A 40 7.38 -3.35 1.36
N TYR A 41 7.00 -2.08 1.12
CA TYR A 41 6.35 -1.27 2.15
C TYR A 41 4.93 -1.78 2.47
N MET A 42 4.14 -2.11 1.45
CA MET A 42 2.74 -2.50 1.61
C MET A 42 2.57 -3.85 2.30
N LYS A 43 3.44 -4.85 2.01
CA LYS A 43 3.33 -6.22 2.56
C LYS A 43 3.47 -6.32 4.07
N SER A 44 3.91 -5.26 4.73
CA SER A 44 4.02 -5.23 6.18
C SER A 44 2.66 -5.13 6.89
N PHE A 45 1.62 -4.63 6.18
CA PHE A 45 0.31 -4.37 6.77
C PHE A 45 -0.88 -4.70 5.86
N LEU A 46 -0.66 -4.97 4.56
CA LEU A 46 -1.69 -5.38 3.60
C LEU A 46 -1.54 -6.84 3.19
N SER A 47 -2.65 -7.46 2.79
CA SER A 47 -2.64 -8.78 2.16
C SER A 47 -2.10 -8.69 0.72
N ILE A 48 -1.64 -9.81 0.17
CA ILE A 48 -1.19 -9.89 -1.22
C ILE A 48 -2.31 -9.51 -2.20
N SER A 49 -3.55 -9.93 -1.92
CA SER A 49 -4.71 -9.59 -2.73
C SER A 49 -5.03 -8.09 -2.71
N ASP A 50 -4.85 -7.41 -1.57
CA ASP A 50 -5.06 -5.97 -1.46
C ASP A 50 -4.02 -5.20 -2.27
N ILE A 51 -2.75 -5.65 -2.19
CA ILE A 51 -1.66 -5.08 -2.97
C ILE A 51 -1.89 -5.27 -4.47
N GLU A 52 -2.36 -6.46 -4.89
CA GLU A 52 -2.73 -6.71 -6.29
C GLU A 52 -3.82 -5.75 -6.76
N THR A 53 -4.88 -5.59 -5.97
CA THR A 53 -5.97 -4.66 -6.28
C THR A 53 -5.48 -3.23 -6.51
N MET A 54 -4.53 -2.77 -5.69
CA MET A 54 -3.97 -1.42 -5.80
C MET A 54 -3.03 -1.27 -7.00
N LEU A 55 -2.17 -2.25 -7.26
CA LEU A 55 -1.10 -2.13 -8.25
C LEU A 55 -1.53 -2.54 -9.66
N LYS A 56 -2.56 -3.40 -9.82
CA LYS A 56 -3.04 -3.87 -11.11
C LYS A 56 -3.40 -2.73 -12.08
N PRO A 57 -4.18 -1.70 -11.71
CA PRO A 57 -4.46 -0.58 -12.60
C PRO A 57 -3.22 0.21 -13.00
N LEU A 58 -2.25 0.37 -12.08
CA LEU A 58 -1.00 1.07 -12.37
C LEU A 58 -0.19 0.33 -13.44
N THR A 59 -0.08 -1.01 -13.32
CA THR A 59 0.64 -1.82 -14.30
C THR A 59 -0.08 -1.93 -15.62
N GLN A 60 -1.41 -1.89 -15.63
CA GLN A 60 -2.20 -1.99 -16.87
C GLN A 60 -2.19 -0.71 -17.70
N HIS A 61 -2.18 0.46 -17.06
CA HIS A 61 -2.40 1.73 -17.73
C HIS A 61 -1.17 2.65 -17.81
N PHE A 62 -0.21 2.48 -16.89
CA PHE A 62 0.88 3.45 -16.71
C PHE A 62 2.28 2.80 -16.76
N TRP A 63 2.36 1.52 -17.15
CA TRP A 63 3.62 0.79 -17.17
C TRP A 63 4.54 1.17 -18.32
N ASP A 64 3.95 1.60 -19.46
CA ASP A 64 4.71 2.03 -20.63
C ASP A 64 5.42 3.35 -20.35
N GLU A 65 6.70 3.44 -20.70
CA GLU A 65 7.51 4.66 -20.57
C GLU A 65 6.96 5.83 -21.41
N ASN A 66 6.19 5.54 -22.46
CA ASN A 66 5.53 6.55 -23.30
C ASN A 66 4.15 6.98 -22.76
N SER A 67 3.65 6.37 -21.70
CA SER A 67 2.41 6.84 -21.06
C SER A 67 2.64 8.17 -20.33
N SER A 68 1.61 9.01 -20.26
CA SER A 68 1.67 10.28 -19.51
C SER A 68 0.44 10.38 -18.59
N PRO A 69 0.64 10.35 -17.27
CA PRO A 69 1.92 10.11 -16.59
C PRO A 69 2.38 8.65 -16.77
N ASN A 70 3.69 8.39 -16.74
CA ASN A 70 4.24 7.05 -16.66
C ASN A 70 4.42 6.59 -15.21
N PHE A 71 4.77 5.31 -15.00
CA PHE A 71 4.88 4.71 -13.67
C PHE A 71 5.93 5.42 -12.79
N ALA A 72 7.08 5.77 -13.34
CA ALA A 72 8.16 6.45 -12.60
C ALA A 72 7.75 7.86 -12.18
N GLU A 73 7.04 8.59 -13.02
CA GLU A 73 6.49 9.92 -12.68
C GLU A 73 5.47 9.84 -11.55
N ILE A 74 4.56 8.85 -11.61
CA ILE A 74 3.57 8.61 -10.54
C ILE A 74 4.30 8.28 -9.23
N TYR A 75 5.28 7.37 -9.27
CA TYR A 75 6.07 7.00 -8.11
C TYR A 75 6.76 8.23 -7.50
N SER A 76 7.49 9.00 -8.30
CA SER A 76 8.20 10.20 -7.85
C SER A 76 7.25 11.22 -7.24
N LYS A 77 6.06 11.41 -7.83
CA LYS A 77 5.04 12.31 -7.32
C LYS A 77 4.51 11.88 -5.95
N ILE A 78 4.21 10.59 -5.77
CA ILE A 78 3.75 10.04 -4.49
C ILE A 78 4.80 10.26 -3.41
N PHE A 79 6.07 9.93 -3.68
CA PHE A 79 7.14 10.05 -2.69
C PHE A 79 7.51 11.51 -2.39
N SER A 80 7.30 12.44 -3.31
CA SER A 80 7.47 13.88 -3.02
C SER A 80 6.50 14.39 -1.95
N TYR A 81 5.33 13.78 -1.81
CA TYR A 81 4.39 14.09 -0.72
C TYR A 81 4.80 13.45 0.61
N ALA A 82 5.51 12.32 0.59
CA ALA A 82 5.97 11.66 1.80
C ALA A 82 6.95 12.53 2.59
N ASP A 83 7.84 13.24 1.91
CA ASP A 83 8.79 14.15 2.55
C ASP A 83 8.09 15.27 3.33
N ASN A 84 6.99 15.80 2.80
CA ASN A 84 6.18 16.81 3.47
C ASN A 84 5.43 16.28 4.71
N GLY A 85 5.28 14.95 4.82
CA GLY A 85 4.62 14.29 5.95
C GLY A 85 5.52 14.10 7.17
N ILE A 86 6.86 14.21 7.04
CA ILE A 86 7.80 13.90 8.12
C ILE A 86 7.64 14.86 9.30
N LYS A 87 7.56 16.16 9.04
CA LYS A 87 7.44 17.17 10.10
C LYS A 87 6.11 17.04 10.87
N PRO A 88 4.92 16.97 10.22
CA PRO A 88 3.67 16.74 10.93
C PRO A 88 3.66 15.44 11.75
N LEU A 89 4.27 14.37 11.23
CA LEU A 89 4.41 13.11 11.97
C LEU A 89 5.27 13.28 13.22
N ALA A 90 6.41 13.98 13.12
CA ALA A 90 7.28 14.21 14.25
C ALA A 90 6.60 15.08 15.32
N ASP A 91 5.85 16.09 14.91
CA ASP A 91 5.11 16.97 15.80
C ASP A 91 3.95 16.21 16.50
N ASP A 92 3.21 15.35 15.80
CA ASP A 92 2.19 14.49 16.36
C ASP A 92 2.75 13.50 17.40
N LEU A 93 3.88 12.82 17.08
CA LEU A 93 4.53 11.91 18.00
C LEU A 93 5.04 12.62 19.25
N ARG A 94 5.60 13.83 19.09
CA ARG A 94 6.03 14.66 20.24
C ARG A 94 4.85 15.03 21.12
N HIS A 95 3.75 15.49 20.52
CA HIS A 95 2.55 15.83 21.27
C HIS A 95 1.99 14.64 22.07
N LYS A 96 1.90 13.46 21.44
CA LYS A 96 1.47 12.23 22.13
C LYS A 96 2.39 11.84 23.28
N PHE A 97 3.70 12.00 23.08
CA PHE A 97 4.67 11.71 24.12
C PHE A 97 4.54 12.67 25.32
N GLU A 98 4.37 13.98 25.08
CA GLU A 98 4.14 14.94 26.18
C GLU A 98 2.79 14.67 26.87
N THR A 99 1.73 14.41 26.12
CA THR A 99 0.42 14.03 26.69
C THR A 99 0.52 12.76 27.54
N SER A 100 1.31 11.78 27.14
CA SER A 100 1.46 10.54 27.91
C SER A 100 2.12 10.74 29.28
N LYS A 101 3.01 11.73 29.41
CA LYS A 101 3.63 12.08 30.69
C LYS A 101 2.66 12.65 31.70
N GLU A 102 1.54 13.20 31.26
CA GLU A 102 0.52 13.81 32.12
C GLU A 102 -0.56 12.80 32.56
N THR A 103 -0.54 11.56 32.06
CA THR A 103 -1.63 10.61 32.24
C THR A 103 -1.60 9.87 33.57
N PHE A 104 -0.44 9.60 34.13
CA PHE A 104 -0.27 8.85 35.39
C PHE A 104 0.77 9.56 36.27
N SER A 105 0.49 9.54 37.58
CA SER A 105 1.37 10.01 38.64
C SER A 105 1.22 9.04 39.81
N CYS A 106 2.12 8.07 39.93
CA CYS A 106 2.16 7.08 40.99
C CYS A 106 3.22 7.47 42.02
N ASP A 107 3.20 6.81 43.19
CA ASP A 107 4.24 7.02 44.22
C ASP A 107 5.59 6.37 43.88
N ASP A 108 5.66 5.64 42.75
CA ASP A 108 6.85 4.92 42.27
C ASP A 108 7.24 5.42 40.88
N ASP A 109 8.37 6.09 40.79
CA ASP A 109 8.90 6.68 39.55
C ASP A 109 9.13 5.68 38.42
N GLU A 110 9.44 4.41 38.74
CA GLU A 110 9.66 3.36 37.75
C GLU A 110 8.31 2.91 37.13
N GLN A 111 7.27 2.78 37.96
CA GLN A 111 5.92 2.44 37.51
C GLN A 111 5.31 3.59 36.69
N ASP A 112 5.52 4.82 37.10
CA ASP A 112 5.10 6.01 36.33
C ASP A 112 5.72 6.04 34.96
N SER A 113 7.02 5.89 34.88
CA SER A 113 7.75 5.88 33.62
C SER A 113 7.27 4.77 32.67
N TYR A 114 6.97 3.58 33.22
CA TYR A 114 6.41 2.47 32.44
C TYR A 114 5.00 2.79 31.93
N LEU A 115 4.10 3.31 32.77
CA LEU A 115 2.71 3.59 32.39
C LEU A 115 2.63 4.73 31.36
N GLN A 116 3.47 5.75 31.51
CA GLN A 116 3.56 6.85 30.55
C GLN A 116 4.03 6.35 29.19
N LEU A 117 5.09 5.53 29.14
CA LEU A 117 5.59 4.92 27.90
C LEU A 117 4.56 3.97 27.29
N PHE A 118 3.88 3.17 28.11
CA PHE A 118 2.82 2.27 27.64
C PHE A 118 1.66 3.06 27.02
N THR A 119 1.25 4.18 27.65
CA THR A 119 0.22 5.07 27.12
C THR A 119 0.62 5.65 25.76
N PHE A 120 1.85 6.16 25.63
CA PHE A 120 2.37 6.64 24.36
C PHE A 120 2.31 5.56 23.25
N LEU A 121 2.72 4.33 23.59
CA LEU A 121 2.65 3.20 22.66
C LEU A 121 1.20 2.89 22.26
N CYS A 122 0.26 2.87 23.22
CA CYS A 122 -1.15 2.62 22.95
C CYS A 122 -1.76 3.70 22.04
N MET A 123 -1.47 4.98 22.28
CA MET A 123 -1.94 6.08 21.44
C MET A 123 -1.40 5.94 20.01
N THR A 124 -0.13 5.59 19.86
CA THR A 124 0.52 5.40 18.55
C THR A 124 -0.02 4.17 17.81
N ILE A 125 -0.23 3.05 18.52
CA ILE A 125 -0.82 1.83 17.96
C ILE A 125 -2.26 2.07 17.50
N TYR A 126 -3.04 2.84 18.26
CA TYR A 126 -4.40 3.22 17.88
C TYR A 126 -4.42 4.00 16.56
N ASP A 127 -3.52 4.96 16.38
CA ASP A 127 -3.39 5.70 15.11
C ASP A 127 -3.07 4.79 13.93
N ILE A 128 -2.12 3.87 14.11
CA ILE A 128 -1.76 2.89 13.07
C ILE A 128 -2.99 2.05 12.71
N TYR A 129 -3.74 1.59 13.73
CA TYR A 129 -4.96 0.82 13.53
C TYR A 129 -6.01 1.62 12.75
N MET A 130 -6.29 2.87 13.14
CA MET A 130 -7.28 3.71 12.47
C MET A 130 -6.88 4.02 11.02
N LYS A 131 -5.63 4.36 10.77
CA LYS A 131 -5.10 4.57 9.41
C LYS A 131 -5.21 3.30 8.56
N LYS A 132 -4.92 2.15 9.14
CA LYS A 132 -5.10 0.85 8.45
C LYS A 132 -6.57 0.62 8.07
N GLN A 133 -7.54 0.91 8.95
CA GLN A 133 -8.97 0.76 8.64
C GLN A 133 -9.39 1.64 7.45
N VAL A 134 -8.93 2.89 7.42
CA VAL A 134 -9.19 3.79 6.28
C VAL A 134 -8.63 3.20 4.98
N VAL A 135 -7.37 2.76 5.00
CA VAL A 135 -6.72 2.16 3.82
C VAL A 135 -7.49 0.92 3.34
N THR A 136 -7.85 0.03 4.26
CA THR A 136 -8.61 -1.21 3.93
C THR A 136 -9.97 -0.86 3.32
N GLY A 137 -10.70 0.10 3.91
CA GLY A 137 -12.00 0.54 3.37
C GLY A 137 -11.91 1.12 1.95
N VAL A 138 -10.85 1.88 1.65
CA VAL A 138 -10.62 2.39 0.29
C VAL A 138 -10.29 1.25 -0.68
N ILE A 139 -9.50 0.26 -0.27
CA ILE A 139 -9.19 -0.92 -1.09
C ILE A 139 -10.45 -1.74 -1.39
N ASP A 140 -11.31 -1.94 -0.40
CA ASP A 140 -12.58 -2.65 -0.59
C ASP A 140 -13.51 -1.92 -1.58
N GLU A 141 -13.50 -0.60 -1.58
CA GLU A 141 -14.21 0.19 -2.58
C GLU A 141 -13.57 0.05 -3.98
N LEU A 142 -12.25 0.03 -4.08
CA LEU A 142 -11.56 -0.24 -5.35
C LEU A 142 -11.90 -1.62 -5.91
N LYS A 143 -11.95 -2.66 -5.08
CA LYS A 143 -12.37 -4.01 -5.48
C LYS A 143 -13.78 -4.00 -6.05
N ARG A 144 -14.74 -3.39 -5.35
CA ARG A 144 -16.13 -3.30 -5.82
C ARG A 144 -16.24 -2.61 -7.19
N ARG A 145 -15.46 -1.55 -7.40
CA ARG A 145 -15.44 -0.84 -8.70
C ARG A 145 -14.82 -1.67 -9.81
N GLN A 146 -13.76 -2.41 -9.52
CA GLN A 146 -13.13 -3.31 -10.48
C GLN A 146 -14.08 -4.44 -10.86
N ASP A 147 -14.71 -5.11 -9.89
CA ASP A 147 -15.67 -6.18 -10.12
C ASP A 147 -16.85 -5.70 -10.99
N ALA A 148 -17.41 -4.53 -10.66
CA ALA A 148 -18.51 -3.94 -11.46
C ALA A 148 -18.08 -3.58 -12.89
N SER A 149 -16.83 -3.15 -13.09
CA SER A 149 -16.26 -2.87 -14.41
C SER A 149 -16.08 -4.16 -15.22
N ASP A 150 -15.54 -5.20 -14.60
CA ASP A 150 -15.32 -6.50 -15.23
C ASP A 150 -16.66 -7.18 -15.62
N GLU A 151 -17.68 -7.07 -14.79
CA GLU A 151 -19.02 -7.56 -15.10
C GLU A 151 -19.64 -6.83 -16.30
N ARG A 152 -19.53 -5.51 -16.36
CA ARG A 152 -20.00 -4.72 -17.51
C ARG A 152 -19.27 -5.08 -18.80
N ALA A 153 -17.96 -5.27 -18.73
CA ALA A 153 -17.16 -5.68 -19.88
C ALA A 153 -17.57 -7.06 -20.41
N LYS A 154 -17.77 -8.03 -19.50
CA LYS A 154 -18.25 -9.38 -19.85
C LYS A 154 -19.65 -9.37 -20.47
N ALA A 155 -20.54 -8.55 -19.93
CA ALA A 155 -21.90 -8.41 -20.47
C ALA A 155 -21.89 -7.83 -21.91
N ALA A 156 -21.11 -6.78 -22.13
CA ALA A 156 -20.96 -6.16 -23.45
C ALA A 156 -20.30 -7.11 -24.48
N GLU A 157 -19.32 -7.92 -24.05
CA GLU A 157 -18.71 -8.92 -24.93
C GLU A 157 -19.70 -10.04 -25.32
N LYS A 158 -20.51 -10.48 -24.36
CA LYS A 158 -21.55 -11.48 -24.59
C LYS A 158 -22.57 -10.98 -25.60
N GLU A 159 -23.04 -9.75 -25.44
CA GLU A 159 -24.02 -9.13 -26.36
C GLU A 159 -23.48 -9.05 -27.79
N LYS A 160 -22.23 -8.56 -27.96
CA LYS A 160 -21.53 -8.53 -29.25
C LYS A 160 -21.39 -9.91 -29.89
N ARG A 161 -21.17 -10.95 -29.09
CA ARG A 161 -21.05 -12.34 -29.57
C ARG A 161 -22.40 -12.90 -30.04
N GLU A 162 -23.48 -12.56 -29.35
CA GLU A 162 -24.82 -12.95 -29.73
C GLU A 162 -25.29 -12.24 -31.01
N GLU A 163 -25.00 -10.95 -31.16
CA GLU A 163 -25.28 -10.21 -32.40
C GLU A 163 -24.53 -10.77 -33.61
N ARG A 164 -23.25 -11.18 -33.44
CA ARG A 164 -22.48 -11.83 -34.52
C ARG A 164 -23.03 -13.21 -34.96
N LYS A 165 -23.75 -13.91 -34.08
CA LYS A 165 -24.36 -15.20 -34.40
C LYS A 165 -25.70 -15.05 -35.07
N ARG A 166 -26.34 -13.87 -34.98
CA ARG A 166 -27.65 -13.59 -35.62
C ARG A 166 -27.51 -13.03 -37.04
N LYS A 167 -26.31 -12.64 -37.45
CA LYS A 167 -25.95 -12.26 -38.83
C LYS A 167 -25.36 -13.44 -39.59
#